data_1875f340d4d19ec47c12ebb11db8454b
#
_entry.id   1875f340d4d19ec47c12ebb11db8454b
#
_cell.length_a   1.000
_cell.length_b   1.000
_cell.length_c   1.000
_cell.angle_alpha   90.00
_cell.angle_beta   90.00
_cell.angle_gamma   90.00
#
_symmetry.space_group_name_H-M   'P 1'
#
loop_
_entity.id
_entity.type
_entity.pdbx_description
1 polymer ?
#
loop_
_entity_poly.entity_id
_entity_poly.type
_entity_poly.pdbx_seq_one_letter_code
_entity_poly.pdbx_strand_id
1 'polypeptide(L)'
;MVVMNRIRVSKRVEKKLAKGLVLLEASDLENVNLKDQEVEVQGQEGNFLGTAYLSQQNKGLGWFVSKDKVVFNQAFFETLFRKAKEKRSAYYQDDLTTAFRLFNQEGDGFGGLTVDLYGDYAVFSWYNSYVYQIRKVISEAFRQVFPEVLGAYEKIRFKGLDYESAHVYGQEAPDFFTV
;
A
#
# COMPACT_ATOMS: atom_id res chain seq x y z
N MET A 1 11.20 -0.54 -22.56
CA MET A 1 11.01 -1.62 -21.58
C MET A 1 11.70 -1.22 -20.27
N VAL A 2 10.95 -1.10 -19.21
CA VAL A 2 11.52 -0.82 -17.89
C VAL A 2 12.05 -2.12 -17.29
N VAL A 3 13.34 -2.20 -17.05
CA VAL A 3 13.97 -3.33 -16.39
C VAL A 3 13.84 -3.09 -14.89
N MET A 4 13.10 -3.97 -14.20
CA MET A 4 12.97 -3.93 -12.74
C MET A 4 14.31 -4.30 -12.09
N ASN A 5 14.73 -3.52 -11.10
CA ASN A 5 15.90 -3.84 -10.31
C ASN A 5 15.69 -5.13 -9.51
N ARG A 6 16.76 -5.86 -9.29
CA ARG A 6 16.76 -7.13 -8.56
C ARG A 6 17.58 -6.98 -7.29
N ILE A 7 17.10 -7.61 -6.24
CA ILE A 7 17.84 -7.78 -4.98
C ILE A 7 17.98 -9.25 -4.68
N ARG A 8 19.12 -9.61 -4.06
CA ARG A 8 19.33 -10.96 -3.51
C ARG A 8 19.24 -10.92 -2.00
N VAL A 9 18.57 -11.91 -1.46
CA VAL A 9 18.43 -12.07 -0.01
C VAL A 9 19.03 -13.40 0.45
N SER A 10 19.43 -13.45 1.73
CA SER A 10 20.00 -14.66 2.33
C SER A 10 18.96 -15.75 2.53
N LYS A 11 19.44 -16.98 2.77
CA LYS A 11 18.55 -18.11 3.13
C LYS A 11 17.73 -17.84 4.39
N ARG A 12 18.25 -17.06 5.33
CA ARG A 12 17.50 -16.62 6.50
C ARG A 12 16.28 -15.79 6.11
N VAL A 13 16.47 -14.83 5.23
CA VAL A 13 15.38 -13.97 4.73
C VAL A 13 14.40 -14.77 3.88
N GLU A 14 14.91 -15.67 3.02
CA GLU A 14 14.06 -16.56 2.22
C GLU A 14 13.11 -17.38 3.12
N LYS A 15 13.61 -17.95 4.23
CA LYS A 15 12.79 -18.65 5.22
C LYS A 15 11.79 -17.74 5.92
N LYS A 16 12.20 -16.49 6.22
CA LYS A 16 11.34 -15.47 6.80
C LYS A 16 10.15 -15.16 5.88
N LEU A 17 10.41 -14.95 4.59
CA LEU A 17 9.37 -14.69 3.58
C LEU A 17 8.46 -15.90 3.39
N ALA A 18 9.00 -17.11 3.38
CA ALA A 18 8.23 -18.35 3.28
C ALA A 18 7.24 -18.53 4.45
N LYS A 19 7.55 -17.97 5.63
CA LYS A 19 6.67 -17.96 6.80
C LYS A 19 5.62 -16.83 6.78
N GLY A 20 5.61 -16.02 5.73
CA GLY A 20 4.64 -14.92 5.57
C GLY A 20 5.05 -13.60 6.23
N LEU A 21 6.29 -13.45 6.68
CA LEU A 21 6.80 -12.18 7.17
C LEU A 21 7.12 -11.28 5.97
N VAL A 22 6.55 -10.09 5.91
CA VAL A 22 6.60 -9.22 4.73
C VAL A 22 7.43 -7.94 4.92
N LEU A 23 7.69 -7.52 6.15
CA LEU A 23 8.52 -6.35 6.41
C LEU A 23 10.00 -6.70 6.23
N LEU A 24 10.69 -5.94 5.38
CA LEU A 24 12.13 -6.06 5.15
C LEU A 24 12.85 -5.00 5.98
N GLU A 25 13.69 -5.45 6.91
CA GLU A 25 14.47 -4.57 7.79
C GLU A 25 15.93 -4.45 7.28
N ALA A 26 16.71 -3.57 7.90
CA ALA A 26 18.09 -3.34 7.51
C ALA A 26 18.94 -4.63 7.49
N SER A 27 18.73 -5.52 8.47
CA SER A 27 19.43 -6.81 8.55
C SER A 27 19.02 -7.80 7.44
N ASP A 28 17.88 -7.58 6.79
CA ASP A 28 17.41 -8.40 5.67
C ASP A 28 17.96 -7.93 4.33
N LEU A 29 18.40 -6.68 4.25
CA LEU A 29 18.81 -5.98 3.03
C LEU A 29 20.29 -5.55 3.09
N GLU A 30 21.14 -6.36 3.69
CA GLU A 30 22.58 -6.12 3.73
C GLU A 30 23.13 -5.97 2.29
N ASN A 31 23.93 -4.93 2.08
CA ASN A 31 24.51 -4.57 0.78
C ASN A 31 23.50 -4.12 -0.31
N VAL A 32 22.26 -3.84 0.06
CA VAL A 32 21.27 -3.24 -0.85
C VAL A 32 21.30 -1.73 -0.67
N ASN A 33 21.67 -1.00 -1.72
CA ASN A 33 21.70 0.46 -1.75
C ASN A 33 20.65 1.03 -2.70
N LEU A 34 19.45 0.46 -2.67
CA LEU A 34 18.30 0.89 -3.45
C LEU A 34 17.21 1.36 -2.49
N LYS A 35 16.44 2.37 -2.90
CA LYS A 35 15.29 2.84 -2.13
C LYS A 35 14.25 3.50 -3.04
N ASP A 36 13.03 3.57 -2.54
CA ASP A 36 11.89 4.19 -3.21
C ASP A 36 11.64 3.63 -4.61
N GLN A 37 11.68 2.29 -4.72
CA GLN A 37 11.45 1.60 -5.97
C GLN A 37 10.92 0.19 -5.80
N GLU A 38 10.28 -0.30 -6.83
CA GLU A 38 9.86 -1.68 -7.01
C GLU A 38 11.06 -2.56 -7.35
N VAL A 39 11.12 -3.75 -6.76
CA VAL A 39 12.22 -4.70 -6.99
C VAL A 39 11.73 -6.14 -7.13
N GLU A 40 12.45 -6.92 -7.92
CA GLU A 40 12.34 -8.36 -7.94
C GLU A 40 13.24 -8.96 -6.85
N VAL A 41 12.68 -9.84 -6.04
CA VAL A 41 13.41 -10.50 -4.95
C VAL A 41 13.86 -11.88 -5.38
N GLN A 42 15.15 -12.12 -5.27
CA GLN A 42 15.78 -13.40 -5.55
C GLN A 42 16.42 -13.99 -4.30
N GLY A 43 16.42 -15.33 -4.22
CA GLY A 43 17.16 -16.05 -3.20
C GLY A 43 18.67 -16.01 -3.48
N GLN A 44 19.45 -16.56 -2.54
CA GLN A 44 20.91 -16.60 -2.63
C GLN A 44 21.43 -17.30 -3.88
N GLU A 45 20.69 -18.26 -4.40
CA GLU A 45 21.04 -19.04 -5.60
C GLU A 45 20.46 -18.44 -6.89
N GLY A 46 19.87 -17.24 -6.83
CA GLY A 46 19.27 -16.57 -7.98
C GLY A 46 17.84 -17.01 -8.29
N ASN A 47 17.24 -17.88 -7.50
CA ASN A 47 15.86 -18.30 -7.64
C ASN A 47 14.89 -17.15 -7.35
N PHE A 48 13.84 -17.05 -8.15
CA PHE A 48 12.80 -16.02 -7.99
C PHE A 48 11.98 -16.28 -6.71
N LEU A 49 11.80 -15.27 -5.88
CA LEU A 49 11.00 -15.34 -4.66
C LEU A 49 9.71 -14.50 -4.74
N GLY A 50 9.73 -13.40 -5.45
CA GLY A 50 8.58 -12.53 -5.58
C GLY A 50 8.92 -11.09 -5.90
N THR A 51 7.94 -10.22 -5.69
CA THR A 51 8.01 -8.78 -5.95
C THR A 51 7.86 -8.01 -4.65
N ALA A 52 8.70 -7.00 -4.47
CA ALA A 52 8.71 -6.12 -3.30
C ALA A 52 8.86 -4.66 -3.74
N TYR A 53 8.71 -3.73 -2.83
CA TYR A 53 9.22 -2.38 -3.00
C TYR A 53 10.10 -1.99 -1.81
N LEU A 54 11.04 -1.11 -2.05
CA LEU A 54 11.95 -0.59 -1.03
C LEU A 54 11.60 0.86 -0.73
N SER A 55 11.38 1.16 0.53
CA SER A 55 11.16 2.49 1.06
C SER A 55 11.25 2.47 2.57
N GLN A 56 11.79 3.51 3.16
CA GLN A 56 11.92 3.58 4.61
C GLN A 56 10.58 3.88 5.28
N GLN A 57 10.23 3.03 6.25
CA GLN A 57 9.05 3.21 7.10
C GLN A 57 9.38 2.70 8.51
N ASN A 58 9.60 3.60 9.46
CA ASN A 58 10.07 3.27 10.81
C ASN A 58 11.36 2.44 10.76
N LYS A 59 11.33 1.21 11.25
CA LYS A 59 12.46 0.27 11.19
C LYS A 59 12.59 -0.47 9.88
N GLY A 60 11.53 -0.44 9.07
CA GLY A 60 11.47 -1.14 7.78
C GLY A 60 12.17 -0.36 6.68
N LEU A 61 12.78 -1.07 5.76
CA LEU A 61 13.38 -0.55 4.53
C LEU A 61 12.65 -1.05 3.27
N GLY A 62 11.63 -1.86 3.42
CA GLY A 62 10.82 -2.34 2.31
C GLY A 62 9.72 -3.28 2.74
N TRP A 63 8.87 -3.60 1.77
CA TRP A 63 7.75 -4.51 1.92
C TRP A 63 7.77 -5.55 0.81
N PHE A 64 7.79 -6.82 1.19
CA PHE A 64 7.53 -7.92 0.28
C PHE A 64 6.02 -7.96 0.00
N VAL A 65 5.62 -7.92 -1.27
CA VAL A 65 4.21 -7.74 -1.63
C VAL A 65 3.59 -9.00 -2.19
N SER A 66 4.28 -9.71 -3.09
CA SER A 66 3.72 -10.88 -3.76
C SER A 66 4.77 -11.93 -4.05
N LYS A 67 4.38 -13.20 -3.95
CA LYS A 67 5.21 -14.33 -4.41
C LYS A 67 5.25 -14.43 -5.93
N ASP A 68 4.35 -13.75 -6.62
CA ASP A 68 4.27 -13.70 -8.07
C ASP A 68 5.02 -12.48 -8.62
N LYS A 69 5.36 -12.53 -9.89
CA LYS A 69 5.87 -11.37 -10.61
C LYS A 69 4.69 -10.47 -10.95
N VAL A 70 4.61 -9.33 -10.28
CA VAL A 70 3.50 -8.37 -10.43
C VAL A 70 4.04 -6.98 -10.75
N VAL A 71 3.21 -6.16 -11.35
CA VAL A 71 3.47 -4.73 -11.57
C VAL A 71 2.45 -3.96 -10.74
N PHE A 72 2.91 -2.97 -9.98
CA PHE A 72 2.03 -2.16 -9.12
C PHE A 72 1.32 -1.08 -9.96
N ASN A 73 0.47 -1.54 -10.86
CA ASN A 73 -0.35 -0.73 -11.74
C ASN A 73 -1.79 -0.58 -11.21
N GLN A 74 -2.62 0.14 -11.93
CA GLN A 74 -4.01 0.36 -11.55
C GLN A 74 -4.78 -0.95 -11.38
N ALA A 75 -4.63 -1.90 -12.30
CA ALA A 75 -5.32 -3.18 -12.24
C ALA A 75 -4.96 -4.00 -10.99
N PHE A 76 -3.69 -3.96 -10.58
CA PHE A 76 -3.22 -4.57 -9.34
C PHE A 76 -3.94 -4.00 -8.12
N PHE A 77 -3.99 -2.68 -7.97
CA PHE A 77 -4.66 -2.03 -6.84
C PHE A 77 -6.18 -2.19 -6.88
N GLU A 78 -6.80 -2.18 -8.05
CA GLU A 78 -8.24 -2.47 -8.19
C GLU A 78 -8.56 -3.86 -7.63
N THR A 79 -7.75 -4.86 -7.94
CA THR A 79 -7.90 -6.22 -7.38
C THR A 79 -7.81 -6.24 -5.86
N LEU A 80 -6.82 -5.53 -5.30
CA LEU A 80 -6.66 -5.43 -3.84
C LEU A 80 -7.85 -4.72 -3.19
N PHE A 81 -8.34 -3.65 -3.79
CA PHE A 81 -9.48 -2.89 -3.27
C PHE A 81 -10.79 -3.69 -3.35
N ARG A 82 -11.02 -4.47 -4.41
CA ARG A 82 -12.17 -5.36 -4.49
C ARG A 82 -12.16 -6.41 -3.39
N LYS A 83 -11.01 -7.02 -3.12
CA LYS A 83 -10.83 -7.97 -2.01
C LYS A 83 -11.07 -7.33 -0.66
N ALA A 84 -10.57 -6.11 -0.45
CA ALA A 84 -10.77 -5.36 0.78
C ALA A 84 -12.25 -5.03 1.01
N LYS A 85 -12.96 -4.63 -0.04
CA LYS A 85 -14.41 -4.39 -0.02
C LYS A 85 -15.19 -5.65 0.35
N GLU A 86 -14.85 -6.78 -0.25
CA GLU A 86 -15.48 -8.06 0.04
C GLU A 86 -15.29 -8.48 1.50
N LYS A 87 -14.08 -8.35 2.05
CA LYS A 87 -13.79 -8.63 3.46
C LYS A 87 -14.66 -7.81 4.42
N ARG A 88 -15.08 -6.62 4.01
CA ARG A 88 -15.87 -5.68 4.82
C ARG A 88 -17.34 -5.63 4.43
N SER A 89 -17.81 -6.64 3.71
CA SER A 89 -19.21 -6.72 3.25
C SER A 89 -20.22 -6.56 4.38
N ALA A 90 -19.93 -7.08 5.57
CA ALA A 90 -20.78 -6.92 6.75
C ALA A 90 -20.96 -5.45 7.16
N TYR A 91 -19.91 -4.61 7.03
CA TYR A 91 -20.00 -3.19 7.34
C TYR A 91 -20.86 -2.44 6.32
N TYR A 92 -20.81 -2.83 5.07
CA TYR A 92 -21.65 -2.25 4.01
C TYR A 92 -23.13 -2.62 4.12
N GLN A 93 -23.44 -3.70 4.85
CA GLN A 93 -24.80 -4.16 5.12
C GLN A 93 -25.38 -3.61 6.42
N ASP A 94 -24.55 -2.94 7.22
CA ASP A 94 -24.93 -2.37 8.51
C ASP A 94 -25.14 -0.87 8.39
N ASP A 95 -26.38 -0.43 8.42
CA ASP A 95 -26.76 0.99 8.31
C ASP A 95 -26.20 1.87 9.45
N LEU A 96 -25.75 1.24 10.54
CA LEU A 96 -25.17 1.93 11.71
C LEU A 96 -23.66 2.09 11.61
N THR A 97 -23.01 1.34 10.73
CA THR A 97 -21.55 1.41 10.51
C THR A 97 -21.24 2.32 9.34
N THR A 98 -20.93 3.57 9.62
CA THR A 98 -20.66 4.61 8.60
C THR A 98 -19.22 5.09 8.57
N ALA A 99 -18.37 4.63 9.50
CA ALA A 99 -16.95 4.92 9.53
C ALA A 99 -16.16 3.66 9.87
N PHE A 100 -15.18 3.29 9.03
CA PHE A 100 -14.33 2.12 9.26
C PHE A 100 -13.08 2.16 8.39
N ARG A 101 -12.07 1.37 8.79
CA ARG A 101 -10.87 1.16 7.98
C ARG A 101 -11.15 0.17 6.87
N LEU A 102 -11.14 0.66 5.63
CA LEU A 102 -11.39 -0.12 4.43
C LEU A 102 -10.14 -0.91 3.98
N PHE A 103 -8.96 -0.33 4.11
CA PHE A 103 -7.70 -0.94 3.70
C PHE A 103 -6.65 -0.77 4.79
N ASN A 104 -6.02 -1.86 5.20
CA ASN A 104 -5.10 -1.88 6.33
C ASN A 104 -3.77 -2.53 5.99
N GLN A 105 -2.95 -1.83 5.23
CA GLN A 105 -1.56 -2.20 4.90
C GLN A 105 -1.44 -3.68 4.45
N GLU A 106 -0.43 -4.41 4.96
CA GLU A 106 -0.16 -5.81 4.61
C GLU A 106 -1.33 -6.76 4.90
N GLY A 107 -2.19 -6.42 5.83
CA GLY A 107 -3.43 -7.18 6.10
C GLY A 107 -4.38 -7.25 4.91
N ASP A 108 -4.28 -6.28 4.01
CA ASP A 108 -5.05 -6.21 2.76
C ASP A 108 -4.15 -6.33 1.52
N GLY A 109 -2.89 -6.71 1.70
CA GLY A 109 -1.98 -7.09 0.63
C GLY A 109 -0.97 -6.05 0.16
N PHE A 110 -0.90 -4.86 0.80
CA PHE A 110 0.09 -3.85 0.43
C PHE A 110 0.48 -2.97 1.63
N GLY A 111 1.66 -3.20 2.19
CA GLY A 111 2.16 -2.41 3.30
C GLY A 111 2.41 -0.94 2.94
N GLY A 112 2.29 -0.05 3.91
CA GLY A 112 2.53 1.39 3.72
C GLY A 112 1.32 2.22 3.31
N LEU A 113 0.14 1.60 3.18
CA LEU A 113 -1.10 2.25 2.79
C LEU A 113 -2.23 1.91 3.76
N THR A 114 -2.95 2.91 4.23
CA THR A 114 -4.28 2.72 4.82
C THR A 114 -5.31 3.58 4.10
N VAL A 115 -6.55 3.11 4.06
CA VAL A 115 -7.70 3.90 3.60
C VAL A 115 -8.79 3.80 4.64
N ASP A 116 -9.21 4.93 5.17
CA ASP A 116 -10.32 5.03 6.11
C ASP A 116 -11.53 5.69 5.43
N LEU A 117 -12.71 5.12 5.64
CA LEU A 117 -13.97 5.71 5.21
C LEU A 117 -14.64 6.45 6.36
N TYR A 118 -15.17 7.63 6.06
CA TYR A 118 -15.99 8.45 6.95
C TYR A 118 -17.22 8.89 6.17
N GLY A 119 -18.30 8.11 6.28
CA GLY A 119 -19.49 8.32 5.45
C GLY A 119 -19.17 8.23 3.95
N ASP A 120 -19.40 9.31 3.25
CA ASP A 120 -19.17 9.42 1.80
C ASP A 120 -17.74 9.84 1.41
N TYR A 121 -16.82 9.97 2.38
CA TYR A 121 -15.48 10.48 2.15
C TYR A 121 -14.42 9.45 2.55
N ALA A 122 -13.33 9.40 1.79
CA ALA A 122 -12.18 8.54 2.05
C ALA A 122 -10.94 9.34 2.46
N VAL A 123 -10.11 8.76 3.30
CA VAL A 123 -8.81 9.31 3.67
C VAL A 123 -7.73 8.27 3.40
N PHE A 124 -6.84 8.57 2.46
CA PHE A 124 -5.62 7.81 2.24
C PHE A 124 -4.55 8.25 3.22
N SER A 125 -3.83 7.30 3.82
CA SER A 125 -2.61 7.59 4.57
C SER A 125 -1.42 6.94 3.89
N TRP A 126 -0.43 7.75 3.54
CA TRP A 126 0.81 7.33 2.89
C TRP A 126 1.92 7.23 3.94
N TYR A 127 2.42 6.03 4.19
CA TYR A 127 3.37 5.81 5.29
C TYR A 127 4.84 5.85 4.87
N ASN A 128 5.11 5.90 3.57
CA ASN A 128 6.47 6.01 3.06
C ASN A 128 6.50 6.73 1.70
N SER A 129 7.70 7.12 1.30
CA SER A 129 7.92 7.90 0.08
C SER A 129 7.53 7.15 -1.20
N TYR A 130 7.77 5.83 -1.26
CA TYR A 130 7.42 5.06 -2.45
C TYR A 130 5.91 5.03 -2.69
N VAL A 131 5.12 4.72 -1.67
CA VAL A 131 3.65 4.67 -1.77
C VAL A 131 3.11 6.05 -2.17
N TYR A 132 3.69 7.11 -1.62
CA TYR A 132 3.37 8.48 -2.02
C TYR A 132 3.66 8.74 -3.50
N GLN A 133 4.80 8.26 -4.02
CA GLN A 133 5.16 8.42 -5.45
C GLN A 133 4.13 7.79 -6.39
N ILE A 134 3.55 6.66 -6.00
CA ILE A 134 2.54 5.95 -6.81
C ILE A 134 1.09 6.28 -6.41
N ARG A 135 0.87 7.32 -5.60
CA ARG A 135 -0.46 7.68 -5.08
C ARG A 135 -1.51 7.93 -6.16
N LYS A 136 -1.12 8.44 -7.32
CA LYS A 136 -2.04 8.62 -8.45
C LYS A 136 -2.64 7.30 -8.93
N VAL A 137 -1.81 6.31 -9.12
CA VAL A 137 -2.23 4.96 -9.53
C VAL A 137 -3.18 4.37 -8.50
N ILE A 138 -2.84 4.51 -7.21
CA ILE A 138 -3.64 3.99 -6.09
C ILE A 138 -5.00 4.70 -6.02
N SER A 139 -5.03 6.03 -6.07
CA SER A 139 -6.26 6.81 -5.97
C SER A 139 -7.19 6.59 -7.18
N GLU A 140 -6.65 6.44 -8.38
CA GLU A 140 -7.44 6.10 -9.57
C GLU A 140 -8.03 4.70 -9.47
N ALA A 141 -7.28 3.72 -9.01
CA ALA A 141 -7.78 2.37 -8.74
C ALA A 141 -8.91 2.38 -7.71
N PHE A 142 -8.73 3.12 -6.63
CA PHE A 142 -9.76 3.28 -5.60
C PHE A 142 -11.04 3.90 -6.17
N ARG A 143 -10.91 4.95 -6.94
CA ARG A 143 -12.04 5.64 -7.56
C ARG A 143 -12.85 4.72 -8.48
N GLN A 144 -12.21 3.80 -9.19
CA GLN A 144 -12.87 2.82 -10.04
C GLN A 144 -13.66 1.77 -9.23
N VAL A 145 -13.13 1.34 -8.09
CA VAL A 145 -13.77 0.31 -7.26
C VAL A 145 -14.84 0.90 -6.33
N PHE A 146 -14.69 2.17 -5.93
CA PHE A 146 -15.60 2.85 -5.01
C PHE A 146 -16.17 4.14 -5.64
N PRO A 147 -16.93 4.05 -6.73
CA PRO A 147 -17.48 5.23 -7.39
C PRO A 147 -18.52 5.98 -6.55
N GLU A 148 -19.06 5.34 -5.50
CA GLU A 148 -20.00 5.93 -4.55
C GLU A 148 -19.34 6.92 -3.57
N VAL A 149 -18.01 6.86 -3.40
CA VAL A 149 -17.27 7.80 -2.56
C VAL A 149 -17.23 9.17 -3.24
N LEU A 150 -17.77 10.18 -2.57
CA LEU A 150 -17.93 11.52 -3.12
C LEU A 150 -16.63 12.30 -3.24
N GLY A 151 -15.74 12.11 -2.29
CA GLY A 151 -14.45 12.80 -2.27
C GLY A 151 -13.43 12.09 -1.41
N ALA A 152 -12.16 12.42 -1.65
CA ALA A 152 -11.05 11.80 -0.95
C ALA A 152 -9.99 12.82 -0.55
N TYR A 153 -9.37 12.53 0.58
CA TYR A 153 -8.29 13.30 1.18
C TYR A 153 -7.07 12.40 1.39
N GLU A 154 -5.92 13.02 1.60
CA GLU A 154 -4.69 12.31 1.95
C GLU A 154 -4.08 12.85 3.24
N LYS A 155 -3.40 11.94 3.95
CA LYS A 155 -2.54 12.25 5.10
C LYS A 155 -1.14 11.71 4.87
N ILE A 156 -0.15 12.56 5.09
CA ILE A 156 1.26 12.21 4.98
C ILE A 156 1.72 11.67 6.34
N ARG A 157 2.26 10.45 6.35
CA ARG A 157 2.71 9.76 7.56
C ARG A 157 4.22 9.51 7.58
N PHE A 158 4.99 10.28 6.81
CA PHE A 158 6.44 10.24 6.77
C PHE A 158 6.99 11.67 6.69
N LYS A 159 8.29 11.84 6.92
CA LYS A 159 8.95 13.15 6.93
C LYS A 159 9.48 13.52 5.54
N GLY A 160 9.59 14.81 5.28
CA GLY A 160 10.24 15.35 4.08
C GLY A 160 9.34 16.14 3.14
N LEU A 161 8.04 16.16 3.37
CA LEU A 161 7.10 17.02 2.64
C LEU A 161 6.76 18.27 3.46
N ASP A 162 6.35 19.32 2.77
CA ASP A 162 5.98 20.63 3.35
C ASP A 162 4.49 20.72 3.72
N TYR A 163 3.73 19.63 3.57
CA TYR A 163 2.33 19.56 3.98
C TYR A 163 2.02 18.21 4.63
N GLU A 164 0.97 18.15 5.43
CA GLU A 164 0.56 16.96 6.18
C GLU A 164 -0.74 16.33 5.66
N SER A 165 -1.60 17.13 5.02
CA SER A 165 -2.87 16.67 4.49
C SER A 165 -3.32 17.54 3.32
N ALA A 166 -4.08 16.95 2.40
CA ALA A 166 -4.63 17.65 1.25
C ALA A 166 -5.89 16.95 0.71
N HIS A 167 -6.68 17.69 -0.05
CA HIS A 167 -7.76 17.12 -0.86
C HIS A 167 -7.16 16.44 -2.10
N VAL A 168 -7.66 15.27 -2.46
CA VAL A 168 -7.13 14.46 -3.59
C VAL A 168 -8.05 14.52 -4.80
N TYR A 169 -9.34 14.21 -4.61
CA TYR A 169 -10.32 14.27 -5.70
C TYR A 169 -11.75 14.41 -5.17
N GLY A 170 -12.66 14.75 -6.08
CA GLY A 170 -14.11 14.77 -5.84
C GLY A 170 -14.56 16.00 -5.05
N GLN A 171 -15.66 15.85 -4.36
CA GLN A 171 -16.24 16.91 -3.53
C GLN A 171 -15.43 17.12 -2.26
N GLU A 172 -15.33 18.36 -1.82
CA GLU A 172 -14.80 18.64 -0.49
C GLU A 172 -15.87 18.34 0.56
N ALA A 173 -15.43 17.73 1.66
CA ALA A 173 -16.31 17.48 2.80
C ALA A 173 -16.72 18.80 3.46
N PRO A 174 -17.95 18.89 4.01
CA PRO A 174 -18.31 20.02 4.86
C PRO A 174 -17.43 20.03 6.13
N ASP A 175 -17.28 21.20 6.75
CA ASP A 175 -16.44 21.36 7.96
C ASP A 175 -16.85 20.41 9.09
N PHE A 176 -18.14 20.10 9.18
CA PHE A 176 -18.69 19.16 10.14
C PHE A 176 -19.75 18.29 9.46
N PHE A 177 -19.69 16.99 9.68
CA PHE A 177 -20.71 16.03 9.27
C PHE A 177 -20.74 14.84 10.22
N THR A 178 -21.90 14.21 10.31
CA THR A 178 -22.09 13.02 11.15
C THR A 178 -21.71 11.76 10.38
N VAL A 179 -20.98 10.88 11.03
CA VAL A 179 -20.64 9.53 10.54
C VAL A 179 -21.18 8.48 11.52
#